data_24f24553d35bb482eb7af1dbdc7bdbc9
#
_entry.id   24f24553d35bb482eb7af1dbdc7bdbc9
#
_cell.length_a   1.000
_cell.length_b   1.000
_cell.length_c   1.000
_cell.angle_alpha   90.00
_cell.angle_beta   90.00
_cell.angle_gamma   90.00
#
_symmetry.space_group_name_H-M   'P 1'
#
loop_
_entity.id
_entity.type
_entity.pdbx_description
1 polymer ?
#
loop_
_entity_poly.entity_id
_entity_poly.type
_entity_poly.pdbx_seq_one_letter_code
_entity_poly.pdbx_strand_id
1 'polypeptide(L)'
;MDEGDTIIITYEVQNDDASYAQVSKVHKHIRELASYTGDSFEDMKLQVKLRAGLCNNSDCKSFADCSKEEVSMAIQASIEIGELVGFSLY
;
A
#
# COMPACT_ATOMS: atom_id res chain seq x y z
N MET A 1 10.55 -32.94 -4.71
CA MET A 1 10.80 -32.70 -4.22
C MET A 1 10.92 -32.24 -3.90
N ASP A 2 10.64 -32.26 -4.08
CA ASP A 2 10.83 -31.85 -3.52
C ASP A 2 10.77 -31.37 -3.14
N GLU A 3 10.72 -31.80 -3.13
CA GLU A 3 10.83 -31.35 -2.42
C GLU A 3 10.86 -30.32 -1.98
N GLY A 4 11.02 -30.34 -1.71
CA GLY A 4 11.32 -29.10 -1.05
C GLY A 4 10.41 -27.96 -1.39
N ASP A 5 10.01 -27.96 -2.53
CA ASP A 5 9.11 -26.94 -3.02
C ASP A 5 7.77 -27.00 -2.36
N THR A 6 7.36 -28.16 -1.99
CA THR A 6 6.08 -28.33 -1.34
C THR A 6 6.01 -27.51 -0.06
N ILE A 7 7.07 -27.50 0.66
CA ILE A 7 7.13 -26.76 1.90
C ILE A 7 6.92 -25.28 1.66
N ILE A 8 7.46 -24.80 0.58
CA ILE A 8 7.36 -23.41 0.25
C ILE A 8 5.91 -23.00 0.04
N ILE A 9 5.14 -23.85 -0.57
CA ILE A 9 3.75 -23.53 -0.82
C ILE A 9 3.00 -23.35 0.48
N THR A 10 3.21 -24.21 1.43
CA THR A 10 2.57 -24.10 2.72
C THR A 10 2.95 -22.79 3.38
N TYR A 11 4.20 -22.48 3.27
CA TYR A 11 4.70 -21.27 3.84
C TYR A 11 3.99 -20.04 3.27
N GLU A 12 3.75 -20.03 1.99
CA GLU A 12 3.11 -18.88 1.36
C GLU A 12 1.68 -18.71 1.82
N VAL A 13 0.98 -19.80 2.03
CA VAL A 13 -0.40 -19.72 2.48
C VAL A 13 -0.50 -19.04 3.82
N GLN A 14 0.49 -19.20 4.65
CA GLN A 14 0.47 -18.62 5.98
C GLN A 14 0.81 -17.14 5.98
N ASN A 15 1.34 -16.65 4.89
CA ASN A 15 1.85 -15.29 4.85
C ASN A 15 0.89 -14.36 4.13
N ASP A 16 0.01 -13.74 4.90
CA ASP A 16 -0.91 -12.74 4.38
C ASP A 16 -0.32 -11.34 4.39
N ASP A 17 0.85 -11.19 4.94
CA ASP A 17 1.46 -9.88 5.04
C ASP A 17 1.83 -9.35 3.66
N ALA A 18 1.76 -8.04 3.53
CA ALA A 18 2.13 -7.38 2.30
C ALA A 18 3.59 -7.67 1.97
N SER A 19 3.89 -7.84 0.70
CA SER A 19 5.26 -8.05 0.29
C SER A 19 6.02 -6.74 0.36
N TYR A 20 7.34 -6.87 0.46
CA TYR A 20 8.20 -5.70 0.44
C TYR A 20 7.97 -4.87 -0.82
N ALA A 21 7.79 -5.55 -1.96
CA ALA A 21 7.58 -4.86 -3.22
C ALA A 21 6.29 -4.05 -3.21
N GLN A 22 5.22 -4.58 -2.60
CA GLN A 22 3.97 -3.85 -2.51
C GLN A 22 4.09 -2.61 -1.63
N VAL A 23 4.74 -2.75 -0.48
CA VAL A 23 4.92 -1.62 0.42
C VAL A 23 5.78 -0.55 -0.23
N SER A 24 6.83 -0.97 -0.92
CA SER A 24 7.69 -0.03 -1.64
C SER A 24 6.91 0.72 -2.71
N LYS A 25 6.02 0.01 -3.42
CA LYS A 25 5.25 0.62 -4.48
C LYS A 25 4.30 1.68 -3.94
N VAL A 26 3.62 1.38 -2.83
CA VAL A 26 2.68 2.35 -2.29
C VAL A 26 3.43 3.58 -1.77
N HIS A 27 4.59 3.38 -1.16
CA HIS A 27 5.40 4.50 -0.69
C HIS A 27 5.87 5.37 -1.86
N LYS A 28 6.25 4.74 -2.96
CA LYS A 28 6.67 5.47 -4.15
C LYS A 28 5.52 6.31 -4.69
N HIS A 29 4.32 5.74 -4.77
CA HIS A 29 3.14 6.47 -5.23
C HIS A 29 2.87 7.67 -4.33
N ILE A 30 2.94 7.47 -3.02
CA ILE A 30 2.69 8.54 -2.06
C ILE A 30 3.71 9.66 -2.25
N ARG A 31 4.98 9.30 -2.42
CA ARG A 31 6.03 10.29 -2.60
C ARG A 31 5.81 11.11 -3.87
N GLU A 32 5.44 10.43 -4.94
CA GLU A 32 5.22 11.11 -6.21
C GLU A 32 4.00 12.03 -6.13
N LEU A 33 2.93 11.56 -5.50
CA LEU A 33 1.74 12.39 -5.34
C LEU A 33 2.03 13.61 -4.47
N ALA A 34 2.74 13.41 -3.38
CA ALA A 34 3.07 14.51 -2.48
C ALA A 34 3.89 15.57 -3.22
N SER A 35 4.84 15.13 -4.00
CA SER A 35 5.66 16.03 -4.78
C SER A 35 4.81 16.79 -5.80
N TYR A 36 3.88 16.11 -6.43
CA TYR A 36 3.04 16.73 -7.45
C TYR A 36 2.08 17.76 -6.85
N THR A 37 1.48 17.43 -5.71
CA THR A 37 0.48 18.32 -5.10
C THR A 37 1.07 19.36 -4.19
N GLY A 38 2.33 19.20 -3.81
CA GLY A 38 2.96 20.12 -2.87
C GLY A 38 2.72 19.75 -1.41
N ASP A 39 2.06 18.63 -1.15
CA ASP A 39 1.84 18.16 0.21
C ASP A 39 3.08 17.48 0.76
N SER A 40 3.15 17.38 2.08
CA SER A 40 4.20 16.58 2.69
C SER A 40 3.92 15.09 2.47
N PHE A 41 4.97 14.30 2.57
CA PHE A 41 4.82 12.85 2.45
C PHE A 41 3.84 12.31 3.50
N GLU A 42 3.94 12.80 4.72
CA GLU A 42 3.07 12.33 5.80
C GLU A 42 1.61 12.68 5.56
N ASP A 43 1.35 13.87 5.05
CA ASP A 43 -0.02 14.28 4.76
C ASP A 43 -0.60 13.42 3.63
N MET A 44 0.16 13.19 2.58
CA MET A 44 -0.33 12.39 1.48
C MET A 44 -0.52 10.94 1.92
N LYS A 45 0.36 10.42 2.76
CA LYS A 45 0.23 9.08 3.28
C LYS A 45 -1.07 8.94 4.06
N LEU A 46 -1.40 9.93 4.86
CA LEU A 46 -2.64 9.92 5.61
C LEU A 46 -3.85 9.91 4.68
N GLN A 47 -3.82 10.72 3.63
CA GLN A 47 -4.93 10.76 2.68
C GLN A 47 -5.12 9.41 1.99
N VAL A 48 -4.03 8.76 1.62
CA VAL A 48 -4.11 7.45 0.99
C VAL A 48 -4.71 6.44 1.96
N LYS A 49 -4.29 6.46 3.21
CA LYS A 49 -4.80 5.54 4.21
C LYS A 49 -6.28 5.77 4.49
N LEU A 50 -6.69 7.03 4.57
CA LEU A 50 -8.09 7.36 4.78
C LEU A 50 -8.95 6.85 3.63
N ARG A 51 -8.50 7.09 2.40
CA ARG A 51 -9.25 6.66 1.23
C ARG A 51 -9.31 5.15 1.11
N ALA A 52 -8.25 4.47 1.55
CA ALA A 52 -8.20 3.01 1.48
C ALA A 52 -8.96 2.33 2.61
N GLY A 53 -9.44 3.10 3.59
CA GLY A 53 -10.17 2.52 4.70
C GLY A 53 -9.28 1.90 5.77
N LEU A 54 -8.04 2.34 5.86
CA LEU A 54 -7.09 1.80 6.81
C LEU A 54 -7.05 2.55 8.13
N CYS A 55 -7.90 3.56 8.28
CA CYS A 55 -7.93 4.38 9.48
C CYS A 55 -9.21 4.13 10.25
N ASN A 56 -9.12 4.19 11.58
CA ASN A 56 -10.30 4.17 12.45
C ASN A 56 -10.41 5.53 13.10
N ASN A 57 -11.22 5.61 14.17
CA ASN A 57 -11.54 6.91 14.78
C ASN A 57 -10.33 7.64 15.34
N SER A 58 -9.31 6.91 15.75
CA SER A 58 -8.18 7.53 16.43
C SER A 58 -6.84 7.24 15.82
N ASP A 59 -6.78 6.33 14.85
CA ASP A 59 -5.48 5.88 14.38
C ASP A 59 -5.58 5.25 13.00
N CYS A 60 -4.46 5.21 12.30
CA CYS A 60 -4.37 4.58 11.00
C CYS A 60 -3.38 3.43 11.05
N LYS A 61 -3.70 2.36 10.34
CA LYS A 61 -2.88 1.16 10.34
C LYS A 61 -1.57 1.42 9.60
N SER A 62 -0.48 0.91 10.16
CA SER A 62 0.81 1.00 9.50
C SER A 62 0.84 0.06 8.30
N PHE A 63 1.47 0.49 7.21
CA PHE A 63 1.61 -0.40 6.05
C PHE A 63 2.37 -1.66 6.41
N ALA A 64 3.28 -1.60 7.37
CA ALA A 64 4.01 -2.79 7.80
C ALA A 64 3.09 -3.82 8.45
N ASP A 65 1.95 -3.38 8.96
CA ASP A 65 0.98 -4.26 9.62
C ASP A 65 -0.18 -4.63 8.69
N CYS A 66 -0.16 -4.20 7.45
CA CYS A 66 -1.24 -4.44 6.51
C CYS A 66 -1.07 -5.79 5.82
N SER A 67 -2.20 -6.39 5.47
CA SER A 67 -2.20 -7.58 4.62
C SER A 67 -1.96 -7.17 3.17
N LYS A 68 -1.75 -8.17 2.32
CA LYS A 68 -1.59 -7.92 0.89
C LYS A 68 -2.78 -7.18 0.32
N GLU A 69 -3.98 -7.57 0.73
CA GLU A 69 -5.19 -6.94 0.23
C GLU A 69 -5.28 -5.49 0.68
N GLU A 70 -4.89 -5.23 1.92
CA GLU A 70 -4.96 -3.87 2.44
C GLU A 70 -3.98 -2.95 1.71
N VAL A 71 -2.78 -3.44 1.43
CA VAL A 71 -1.82 -2.63 0.69
C VAL A 71 -2.28 -2.45 -0.76
N SER A 72 -2.89 -3.48 -1.34
CA SER A 72 -3.45 -3.34 -2.68
C SER A 72 -4.51 -2.26 -2.72
N MET A 73 -5.36 -2.18 -1.70
CA MET A 73 -6.35 -1.12 -1.63
C MET A 73 -5.68 0.25 -1.51
N ALA A 74 -4.59 0.32 -0.76
CA ALA A 74 -3.86 1.59 -0.63
C ALA A 74 -3.23 1.99 -1.95
N ILE A 75 -2.69 1.04 -2.70
CA ILE A 75 -2.13 1.34 -4.02
C ILE A 75 -3.24 1.85 -4.94
N GLN A 76 -4.38 1.19 -4.94
CA GLN A 76 -5.50 1.63 -5.74
C GLN A 76 -5.97 3.02 -5.32
N ALA A 77 -6.03 3.27 -4.01
CA ALA A 77 -6.42 4.57 -3.51
C ALA A 77 -5.46 5.66 -3.99
N SER A 78 -4.17 5.37 -4.01
CA SER A 78 -3.19 6.35 -4.48
C SER A 78 -3.39 6.65 -5.95
N ILE A 79 -3.71 5.65 -6.75
CA ILE A 79 -3.99 5.85 -8.18
C ILE A 79 -5.23 6.73 -8.34
N GLU A 80 -6.26 6.48 -7.55
CA GLU A 80 -7.49 7.27 -7.62
C GLU A 80 -7.24 8.73 -7.25
N ILE A 81 -6.45 8.96 -6.21
CA ILE A 81 -6.09 10.32 -5.83
C ILE A 81 -5.33 10.99 -6.98
N GLY A 82 -4.41 10.24 -7.60
CA GLY A 82 -3.69 10.77 -8.75
C GLY A 82 -4.62 11.20 -9.86
N GLU A 83 -5.60 10.37 -10.17
CA GLU A 83 -6.56 10.71 -11.22
C GLU A 83 -7.36 11.96 -10.88
N LEU A 84 -7.70 12.12 -9.61
CA LEU A 84 -8.45 13.30 -9.19
C LEU A 84 -7.65 14.60 -9.35
N VAL A 85 -6.34 14.53 -9.17
CA VAL A 85 -5.50 15.72 -9.30
C VAL A 85 -4.83 15.79 -10.66
N GLY A 86 -5.11 14.87 -11.55
CA GLY A 86 -4.58 14.91 -12.90
C GLY A 86 -3.19 14.32 -13.06
N PHE A 87 -2.75 13.49 -12.14
CA PHE A 87 -1.42 12.89 -12.16
C PHE A 87 -1.51 11.38 -12.32
N SER A 88 -0.90 10.87 -13.39
CA SER A 88 -0.95 9.43 -13.66
C SER A 88 0.19 8.71 -12.93
N LEU A 89 -0.16 7.64 -12.25
CA LEU A 89 0.80 6.81 -11.52
C LEU A 89 1.08 5.48 -12.20
N TYR A 90 0.57 5.27 -13.39
CA TYR A 90 0.76 4.02 -14.13
C TYR A 90 2.14 3.89 -14.76
#